data_615fc1bbac1a37125dec0d0a9323ba27
#
_entry.id   615fc1bbac1a37125dec0d0a9323ba27
#
_cell.length_a   1.000
_cell.length_b   1.000
_cell.length_c   1.000
_cell.angle_alpha   90.00
_cell.angle_beta   90.00
_cell.angle_gamma   90.00
#
_symmetry.space_group_name_H-M   'P 1'
#
loop_
_entity.id
_entity.type
_entity.pdbx_description
1 polymer ?
#
loop_
_entity_poly.entity_id
_entity_poly.type
_entity_poly.pdbx_seq_one_letter_code
_entity_poly.pdbx_strand_id
1 'polypeptide(L)'
;MAATWDPAIVRYPDQRIKTLDPRFTPLVLGNAALEVIASGCRFNEGPVWFGDLRCLVWSDIPNDRLMKWEEETGAVSVFRKPSHYANGNTRDRQGRLVTCEMDTQRLTRTEHDGTITILAETFDGKKLTGPNDVVVKSDGSIWFSDNGAGIRGNYLGHKAAPELPYRVYRLDPATGQLTIAVGDMKRPNGLAFSPDEKLFYVIDTPGPGQRTIQVYDVVDNGTKIANRREFSSAEPGGSDGLRVDVQGNLWCGWSGGEAEDGVVVLAPDGKMIGRIMLPERCANVCFGGVKRNRLFMAAGQSIYSLYVEAQGAVGG
;
A
#
# COMPACT_ATOMS: atom_id res chain seq x y z
N MET A 1 5.97 26.15 40.72
CA MET A 1 6.31 26.24 39.29
C MET A 1 5.51 25.16 38.57
N ALA A 2 4.63 25.53 37.63
CA ALA A 2 3.92 24.53 36.83
C ALA A 2 4.95 23.82 35.95
N ALA A 3 4.93 22.49 35.93
CA ALA A 3 5.78 21.71 35.05
C ALA A 3 5.39 22.04 33.60
N THR A 4 6.31 22.60 32.83
CA THR A 4 6.14 22.82 31.41
C THR A 4 6.30 21.45 30.72
N TRP A 5 5.19 20.95 30.12
CA TRP A 5 5.22 19.71 29.36
C TRP A 5 5.96 19.92 28.06
N ASP A 6 6.86 18.99 27.73
CA ASP A 6 7.44 18.90 26.39
C ASP A 6 6.34 18.46 25.42
N PRO A 7 6.01 19.27 24.38
CA PRO A 7 4.97 18.89 23.40
C PRO A 7 5.32 17.65 22.58
N ALA A 8 6.58 17.19 22.57
CA ALA A 8 7.00 15.94 21.98
C ALA A 8 6.61 14.70 22.82
N ILE A 9 6.24 14.88 24.11
CA ILE A 9 5.82 13.78 24.97
C ILE A 9 4.32 13.52 24.76
N VAL A 10 3.99 12.36 24.21
CA VAL A 10 2.62 11.93 24.00
C VAL A 10 2.06 11.29 25.27
N ARG A 11 0.88 11.73 25.69
CA ARG A 11 0.14 11.11 26.78
C ARG A 11 -0.53 9.82 26.30
N TYR A 12 -0.35 8.73 27.01
CA TYR A 12 -1.05 7.47 26.74
C TYR A 12 -2.46 7.40 27.37
N PRO A 13 -3.43 6.74 26.69
CA PRO A 13 -3.35 6.28 25.31
C PRO A 13 -3.30 7.44 24.32
N ASP A 14 -2.65 7.24 23.18
CA ASP A 14 -2.53 8.27 22.14
C ASP A 14 -3.92 8.66 21.61
N GLN A 15 -4.27 9.92 21.73
CA GLN A 15 -5.59 10.45 21.39
C GLN A 15 -5.88 10.40 19.87
N ARG A 16 -4.86 10.18 19.05
CA ARG A 16 -5.01 9.99 17.60
C ARG A 16 -5.53 8.59 17.23
N ILE A 17 -5.46 7.62 18.14
CA ILE A 17 -6.01 6.27 17.97
C ILE A 17 -7.46 6.28 18.44
N LYS A 18 -8.40 6.10 17.49
CA LYS A 18 -9.84 6.18 17.74
C LYS A 18 -10.50 4.82 17.62
N THR A 19 -11.04 4.30 18.72
CA THR A 19 -11.88 3.10 18.72
C THR A 19 -13.31 3.48 18.35
N LEU A 20 -13.82 2.94 17.25
CA LEU A 20 -15.19 3.14 16.76
C LEU A 20 -16.10 1.95 17.06
N ASP A 21 -15.50 0.76 17.22
CA ASP A 21 -16.16 -0.48 17.58
C ASP A 21 -15.26 -1.27 18.56
N PRO A 22 -15.80 -1.98 19.56
CA PRO A 22 -15.02 -2.74 20.54
C PRO A 22 -14.03 -3.74 19.94
N ARG A 23 -14.27 -4.24 18.72
CA ARG A 23 -13.39 -5.16 17.99
C ARG A 23 -12.01 -4.54 17.68
N PHE A 24 -11.89 -3.22 17.67
CA PHE A 24 -10.62 -2.54 17.42
C PHE A 24 -9.71 -2.54 18.66
N THR A 25 -10.29 -2.52 19.86
CA THR A 25 -9.52 -2.44 21.13
C THR A 25 -8.41 -3.48 21.25
N PRO A 26 -8.61 -4.78 20.94
CA PRO A 26 -7.54 -5.78 21.02
C PRO A 26 -6.50 -5.69 19.90
N LEU A 27 -6.68 -4.84 18.91
CA LEU A 27 -5.76 -4.67 17.79
C LEU A 27 -4.69 -3.62 18.05
N VAL A 28 -4.86 -2.77 19.08
CA VAL A 28 -3.97 -1.64 19.37
C VAL A 28 -3.43 -1.70 20.79
N LEU A 29 -2.35 -0.97 21.03
CA LEU A 29 -1.69 -0.91 22.33
C LEU A 29 -2.00 0.41 23.04
N GLY A 30 -2.42 0.35 24.30
CA GLY A 30 -2.71 1.54 25.10
C GLY A 30 -1.47 2.35 25.51
N ASN A 31 -0.28 1.78 25.37
CA ASN A 31 1.02 2.38 25.71
C ASN A 31 1.96 2.53 24.50
N ALA A 32 1.42 2.53 23.29
CA ALA A 32 2.14 2.88 22.07
C ALA A 32 1.65 4.24 21.54
N ALA A 33 2.55 4.99 20.95
CA ALA A 33 2.26 6.27 20.33
C ALA A 33 2.69 6.29 18.88
N LEU A 34 2.05 7.16 18.11
CA LEU A 34 2.43 7.45 16.73
C LEU A 34 3.80 8.12 16.70
N GLU A 35 4.70 7.59 15.89
CA GLU A 35 6.05 8.07 15.67
C GLU A 35 6.20 8.60 14.24
N VAL A 36 6.98 9.67 14.05
CA VAL A 36 7.47 10.12 12.74
C VAL A 36 8.86 9.55 12.54
N ILE A 37 9.05 8.64 11.59
CA ILE A 37 10.36 8.00 11.35
C ILE A 37 11.13 8.62 10.18
N ALA A 38 10.44 9.32 9.28
CA ALA A 38 11.05 10.07 8.18
C ALA A 38 10.15 11.23 7.78
N SER A 39 10.74 12.33 7.29
CA SER A 39 10.03 13.49 6.74
C SER A 39 10.85 14.14 5.62
N GLY A 40 10.26 15.13 4.92
CA GLY A 40 10.94 15.87 3.85
C GLY A 40 10.82 15.24 2.47
N CYS A 41 9.93 14.29 2.30
CA CYS A 41 9.47 13.82 0.99
C CYS A 41 8.41 14.74 0.41
N ARG A 42 7.92 14.44 -0.80
CA ARG A 42 6.85 15.19 -1.45
C ARG A 42 5.54 14.43 -1.54
N PHE A 43 5.61 13.14 -1.78
CA PHE A 43 4.48 12.25 -1.80
C PHE A 43 4.97 10.80 -1.64
N ASN A 44 4.75 10.24 -0.46
CA ASN A 44 5.20 8.91 -0.11
C ASN A 44 4.15 7.87 -0.49
N GLU A 45 4.63 6.75 -1.06
CA GLU A 45 3.83 5.62 -1.50
C GLU A 45 4.57 4.29 -1.36
N GLY A 46 3.82 3.20 -1.53
CA GLY A 46 4.32 1.85 -1.67
C GLY A 46 5.32 1.42 -0.60
N PRO A 47 5.02 1.56 0.68
CA PRO A 47 5.92 1.11 1.74
C PRO A 47 6.00 -0.42 1.74
N VAL A 48 7.21 -0.96 1.86
CA VAL A 48 7.47 -2.40 1.95
C VAL A 48 8.55 -2.68 2.99
N TRP A 49 8.31 -3.69 3.83
CA TRP A 49 9.24 -4.10 4.88
C TRP A 49 10.10 -5.29 4.44
N PHE A 50 11.41 -5.16 4.62
CA PHE A 50 12.39 -6.24 4.45
C PHE A 50 12.84 -6.74 5.82
N GLY A 51 12.24 -7.84 6.28
CA GLY A 51 12.53 -8.40 7.60
C GLY A 51 13.96 -8.89 7.76
N ASP A 52 14.56 -9.44 6.70
CA ASP A 52 15.93 -9.94 6.68
C ASP A 52 16.96 -8.82 6.81
N LEU A 53 16.64 -7.65 6.27
CA LEU A 53 17.48 -6.44 6.30
C LEU A 53 17.06 -5.47 7.41
N ARG A 54 15.96 -5.74 8.10
CA ARG A 54 15.34 -4.85 9.10
C ARG A 54 15.21 -3.42 8.60
N CYS A 55 14.69 -3.28 7.38
CA CYS A 55 14.52 -1.97 6.78
C CYS A 55 13.15 -1.81 6.09
N LEU A 56 12.69 -0.57 6.06
CA LEU A 56 11.56 -0.12 5.27
C LEU A 56 12.06 0.53 3.99
N VAL A 57 11.48 0.16 2.84
CA VAL A 57 11.69 0.84 1.57
C VAL A 57 10.36 1.45 1.14
N TRP A 58 10.38 2.66 0.56
CA TRP A 58 9.18 3.32 0.04
C TRP A 58 9.51 4.25 -1.13
N SER A 59 8.49 4.65 -1.85
CA SER A 59 8.59 5.59 -2.98
C SER A 59 8.36 7.02 -2.51
N ASP A 60 9.23 7.94 -2.89
CA ASP A 60 9.02 9.40 -2.88
C ASP A 60 8.85 9.83 -4.33
N ILE A 61 7.60 9.71 -4.82
CA ILE A 61 7.29 9.71 -6.24
C ILE A 61 7.78 10.96 -6.97
N PRO A 62 7.40 12.21 -6.56
CA PRO A 62 7.75 13.39 -7.32
C PRO A 62 9.24 13.74 -7.30
N ASN A 63 9.99 13.18 -6.34
CA ASN A 63 11.43 13.31 -6.27
C ASN A 63 12.18 12.23 -7.07
N ASP A 64 11.43 11.34 -7.73
CA ASP A 64 11.93 10.23 -8.56
C ASP A 64 12.96 9.37 -7.83
N ARG A 65 12.60 8.92 -6.61
CA ARG A 65 13.49 8.11 -5.77
C ARG A 65 12.74 7.09 -4.91
N LEU A 66 13.39 5.97 -4.64
CA LEU A 66 13.09 5.08 -3.54
C LEU A 66 13.92 5.49 -2.32
N MET A 67 13.29 5.49 -1.16
CA MET A 67 13.91 5.79 0.13
C MET A 67 14.03 4.51 0.96
N LYS A 68 14.95 4.50 1.90
CA LYS A 68 15.15 3.41 2.88
C LYS A 68 15.30 3.99 4.28
N TRP A 69 14.66 3.35 5.25
CA TRP A 69 14.89 3.56 6.68
C TRP A 69 15.38 2.26 7.31
N GLU A 70 16.42 2.34 8.13
CA GLU A 70 17.01 1.21 8.83
C GLU A 70 16.54 1.19 10.29
N GLU A 71 15.94 0.08 10.73
CA GLU A 71 15.37 -0.01 12.08
C GLU A 71 16.43 0.08 13.18
N GLU A 72 17.62 -0.47 12.97
CA GLU A 72 18.66 -0.50 13.99
C GLU A 72 19.33 0.85 14.25
N THR A 73 19.51 1.63 13.19
CA THR A 73 20.23 2.90 13.25
C THR A 73 19.31 4.12 13.26
N GLY A 74 18.07 3.95 12.80
CA GLY A 74 17.13 5.04 12.51
C GLY A 74 17.52 5.85 11.28
N ALA A 75 18.55 5.45 10.54
CA ALA A 75 19.06 6.20 9.39
C ALA A 75 18.10 6.15 8.21
N VAL A 76 17.90 7.31 7.59
CA VAL A 76 17.13 7.46 6.34
C VAL A 76 18.09 7.77 5.19
N SER A 77 17.97 7.06 4.08
CA SER A 77 18.83 7.23 2.91
C SER A 77 18.07 7.03 1.61
N VAL A 78 18.65 7.46 0.49
CA VAL A 78 18.15 7.12 -0.84
C VAL A 78 18.55 5.66 -1.13
N PHE A 79 17.55 4.82 -1.40
CA PHE A 79 17.77 3.43 -1.80
C PHE A 79 18.08 3.31 -3.30
N ARG A 80 17.32 4.04 -4.15
CA ARG A 80 17.49 4.06 -5.60
C ARG A 80 17.07 5.39 -6.20
N LYS A 81 17.86 5.93 -7.13
CA LYS A 81 17.53 7.09 -7.95
C LYS A 81 18.26 7.00 -9.30
N PRO A 82 17.55 7.18 -10.46
CA PRO A 82 16.11 7.39 -10.60
C PRO A 82 15.30 6.14 -10.19
N SER A 83 14.05 6.36 -9.75
CA SER A 83 13.09 5.29 -9.51
C SER A 83 12.08 5.12 -10.64
N HIS A 84 12.13 5.98 -11.64
CA HIS A 84 11.16 6.11 -12.73
C HIS A 84 9.74 6.39 -12.23
N TYR A 85 9.65 7.31 -11.24
CA TYR A 85 8.41 7.66 -10.56
C TYR A 85 7.69 6.43 -10.01
N ALA A 86 8.47 5.59 -9.32
CA ALA A 86 7.95 4.38 -8.68
C ALA A 86 6.83 4.71 -7.71
N ASN A 87 5.79 3.86 -7.66
CA ASN A 87 4.66 3.95 -6.75
C ASN A 87 4.64 2.74 -5.80
N GLY A 88 3.78 1.75 -6.04
CA GLY A 88 3.66 0.56 -5.24
C GLY A 88 4.90 -0.32 -5.26
N ASN A 89 5.25 -0.85 -4.11
CA ASN A 89 6.32 -1.82 -3.96
C ASN A 89 5.84 -3.00 -3.11
N THR A 90 6.38 -4.16 -3.40
CA THR A 90 6.19 -5.35 -2.59
C THR A 90 7.44 -6.23 -2.62
N ARG A 91 7.44 -7.27 -1.82
CA ARG A 91 8.50 -8.26 -1.75
C ARG A 91 8.04 -9.57 -2.35
N ASP A 92 8.79 -10.14 -3.28
CA ASP A 92 8.49 -11.49 -3.77
C ASP A 92 8.87 -12.58 -2.75
N ARG A 93 8.54 -13.82 -3.08
CA ARG A 93 8.77 -14.97 -2.18
C ARG A 93 10.25 -15.31 -1.98
N GLN A 94 11.13 -14.78 -2.83
CA GLN A 94 12.58 -14.88 -2.71
C GLN A 94 13.21 -13.67 -2.02
N GLY A 95 12.40 -12.72 -1.56
CA GLY A 95 12.87 -11.52 -0.86
C GLY A 95 13.35 -10.38 -1.76
N ARG A 96 13.02 -10.42 -3.07
CA ARG A 96 13.40 -9.38 -4.02
C ARG A 96 12.34 -8.29 -4.08
N LEU A 97 12.75 -7.07 -4.35
CA LEU A 97 11.86 -5.92 -4.49
C LEU A 97 11.16 -5.94 -5.84
N VAL A 98 9.83 -5.96 -5.84
CA VAL A 98 8.97 -5.75 -7.02
C VAL A 98 8.41 -4.33 -6.96
N THR A 99 8.54 -3.57 -8.05
CA THR A 99 8.23 -2.14 -8.10
C THR A 99 7.34 -1.81 -9.29
N CYS A 100 6.31 -1.01 -9.06
CA CYS A 100 5.48 -0.36 -10.07
C CYS A 100 6.16 0.95 -10.52
N GLU A 101 6.74 0.99 -11.70
CA GLU A 101 7.35 2.19 -12.28
C GLU A 101 6.32 2.88 -13.18
N MET A 102 5.77 4.02 -12.73
CA MET A 102 4.66 4.68 -13.42
C MET A 102 5.08 5.40 -14.70
N ASP A 103 6.26 6.02 -14.71
CA ASP A 103 6.72 6.83 -15.85
C ASP A 103 7.17 5.95 -17.03
N THR A 104 7.91 4.90 -16.75
CA THR A 104 8.29 3.91 -17.74
C THR A 104 7.18 2.93 -18.09
N GLN A 105 6.07 2.97 -17.33
CA GLN A 105 4.85 2.17 -17.54
C GLN A 105 5.14 0.66 -17.47
N ARG A 106 5.91 0.24 -16.46
CA ARG A 106 6.35 -1.15 -16.34
C ARG A 106 6.37 -1.65 -14.91
N LEU A 107 6.25 -2.96 -14.77
CA LEU A 107 6.51 -3.68 -13.53
C LEU A 107 7.93 -4.21 -13.57
N THR A 108 8.71 -3.96 -12.53
CA THR A 108 10.11 -4.38 -12.45
C THR A 108 10.41 -5.17 -11.19
N ARG A 109 11.51 -5.91 -11.21
CA ARG A 109 12.05 -6.58 -10.03
C ARG A 109 13.53 -6.25 -9.88
N THR A 110 13.94 -5.84 -8.70
CA THR A 110 15.34 -5.67 -8.33
C THR A 110 15.87 -7.00 -7.82
N GLU A 111 16.83 -7.57 -8.51
CA GLU A 111 17.47 -8.83 -8.16
C GLU A 111 18.43 -8.66 -6.96
N HIS A 112 18.90 -9.75 -6.37
CA HIS A 112 19.81 -9.69 -5.22
C HIS A 112 21.17 -9.06 -5.52
N ASP A 113 21.60 -9.08 -6.76
CA ASP A 113 22.82 -8.41 -7.23
C ASP A 113 22.61 -6.92 -7.59
N GLY A 114 21.38 -6.41 -7.42
CA GLY A 114 21.00 -5.04 -7.74
C GLY A 114 20.57 -4.80 -9.17
N THR A 115 20.64 -5.80 -10.06
CA THR A 115 20.13 -5.67 -11.44
C THR A 115 18.62 -5.54 -11.46
N ILE A 116 18.07 -4.86 -12.47
CA ILE A 116 16.63 -4.65 -12.63
C ILE A 116 16.12 -5.49 -13.79
N THR A 117 15.21 -6.42 -13.49
CA THR A 117 14.51 -7.23 -14.48
C THR A 117 13.14 -6.62 -14.77
N ILE A 118 12.82 -6.37 -16.04
CA ILE A 118 11.47 -5.99 -16.46
C ILE A 118 10.60 -7.24 -16.43
N LEU A 119 9.51 -7.22 -15.63
CA LEU A 119 8.58 -8.32 -15.51
C LEU A 119 7.40 -8.18 -16.48
N ALA A 120 6.91 -6.96 -16.69
CA ALA A 120 5.85 -6.64 -17.62
C ALA A 120 5.95 -5.15 -18.04
N GLU A 121 5.76 -4.86 -19.32
CA GLU A 121 5.69 -3.49 -19.86
C GLU A 121 4.62 -3.33 -20.96
N THR A 122 4.15 -4.45 -21.52
CA THR A 122 3.13 -4.46 -22.57
C THR A 122 2.08 -5.53 -22.33
N PHE A 123 0.87 -5.29 -22.84
CA PHE A 123 -0.21 -6.26 -22.95
C PHE A 123 -0.83 -6.16 -24.34
N ASP A 124 -0.94 -7.28 -25.07
CA ASP A 124 -1.40 -7.34 -26.47
C ASP A 124 -0.65 -6.35 -27.38
N GLY A 125 0.67 -6.20 -27.19
CA GLY A 125 1.54 -5.33 -27.99
C GLY A 125 1.41 -3.83 -27.69
N LYS A 126 0.61 -3.43 -26.70
CA LYS A 126 0.41 -2.04 -26.26
C LYS A 126 1.06 -1.82 -24.89
N LYS A 127 1.57 -0.62 -24.67
CA LYS A 127 2.13 -0.24 -23.37
C LYS A 127 1.09 -0.31 -22.25
N LEU A 128 1.52 -0.75 -21.06
CA LEU A 128 0.76 -0.57 -19.83
C LEU A 128 0.48 0.93 -19.60
N THR A 129 -0.50 1.26 -18.77
CA THR A 129 -0.86 2.68 -18.52
C THR A 129 -0.07 3.33 -17.40
N GLY A 130 0.65 2.56 -16.62
CA GLY A 130 1.42 2.93 -15.43
C GLY A 130 0.95 2.14 -14.22
N PRO A 131 1.62 1.01 -13.92
CA PRO A 131 1.37 0.21 -12.73
C PRO A 131 1.38 1.06 -11.46
N ASN A 132 0.44 0.79 -10.54
CA ASN A 132 0.21 1.63 -9.37
C ASN A 132 0.53 0.89 -8.05
N ASP A 133 -0.21 -0.16 -7.70
CA ASP A 133 0.07 -0.98 -6.52
C ASP A 133 0.22 -2.46 -6.88
N VAL A 134 0.89 -3.25 -6.02
CA VAL A 134 1.29 -4.61 -6.34
C VAL A 134 1.34 -5.51 -5.10
N VAL A 135 0.92 -6.76 -5.26
CA VAL A 135 1.05 -7.82 -4.26
C VAL A 135 1.54 -9.12 -4.91
N VAL A 136 2.21 -9.97 -4.11
CA VAL A 136 2.67 -11.29 -4.55
C VAL A 136 1.96 -12.37 -3.74
N LYS A 137 1.20 -13.20 -4.44
CA LYS A 137 0.47 -14.33 -3.87
C LYS A 137 1.43 -15.46 -3.42
N SER A 138 0.98 -16.40 -2.58
CA SER A 138 1.79 -17.50 -2.05
C SER A 138 2.36 -18.43 -3.14
N ASP A 139 1.67 -18.56 -4.27
CA ASP A 139 2.11 -19.31 -5.45
C ASP A 139 3.18 -18.56 -6.30
N GLY A 140 3.57 -17.35 -5.89
CA GLY A 140 4.53 -16.51 -6.57
C GLY A 140 3.92 -15.65 -7.67
N SER A 141 2.64 -15.80 -8.03
CA SER A 141 1.99 -14.93 -9.00
C SER A 141 1.93 -13.48 -8.49
N ILE A 142 2.13 -12.53 -9.41
CA ILE A 142 2.19 -11.10 -9.10
C ILE A 142 0.92 -10.44 -9.62
N TRP A 143 0.22 -9.74 -8.75
CA TRP A 143 -1.03 -9.06 -9.08
C TRP A 143 -0.82 -7.56 -8.88
N PHE A 144 -1.17 -6.76 -9.89
CA PHE A 144 -0.95 -5.32 -9.83
C PHE A 144 -2.07 -4.54 -10.51
N SER A 145 -2.35 -3.36 -9.98
CA SER A 145 -3.25 -2.40 -10.58
C SER A 145 -2.50 -1.50 -11.56
N ASP A 146 -3.15 -1.16 -12.67
CA ASP A 146 -2.63 -0.31 -13.74
C ASP A 146 -3.66 0.80 -14.00
N ASN A 147 -3.43 2.00 -13.43
CA ASN A 147 -4.43 3.06 -13.36
C ASN A 147 -4.00 4.39 -13.98
N GLY A 148 -2.82 4.42 -14.59
CA GLY A 148 -2.34 5.57 -15.31
C GLY A 148 -2.04 6.81 -14.46
N ALA A 149 -1.80 6.67 -13.15
CA ALA A 149 -1.53 7.81 -12.27
C ALA A 149 -0.35 8.64 -12.75
N GLY A 150 0.71 7.99 -13.22
CA GLY A 150 1.95 8.63 -13.69
C GLY A 150 1.82 9.39 -15.01
N ILE A 151 0.86 9.01 -15.87
CA ILE A 151 0.71 9.62 -17.21
C ILE A 151 -0.40 10.66 -17.30
N ARG A 152 -1.14 10.92 -16.20
CA ARG A 152 -2.22 11.94 -16.19
C ARG A 152 -1.72 13.37 -16.09
N GLY A 153 -0.52 13.59 -15.60
CA GLY A 153 0.08 14.91 -15.38
C GLY A 153 1.57 14.83 -15.23
N ASN A 154 2.21 15.95 -14.87
CA ASN A 154 3.66 16.08 -14.80
C ASN A 154 4.20 16.13 -13.36
N TYR A 155 3.43 15.64 -12.37
CA TYR A 155 3.86 15.62 -10.98
C TYR A 155 4.25 14.22 -10.49
N LEU A 156 3.53 13.19 -10.94
CA LEU A 156 3.78 11.80 -10.58
C LEU A 156 4.40 10.99 -11.74
N GLY A 157 4.92 11.67 -12.75
CA GLY A 157 5.48 11.14 -13.98
C GLY A 157 5.38 12.15 -15.10
N HIS A 158 5.31 11.71 -16.34
CA HIS A 158 5.19 12.57 -17.53
C HIS A 158 3.87 12.31 -18.26
N LYS A 159 3.13 13.39 -18.55
CA LYS A 159 1.84 13.29 -19.22
C LYS A 159 1.97 12.57 -20.58
N ALA A 160 1.17 11.51 -20.75
CA ALA A 160 1.07 10.74 -21.98
C ALA A 160 -0.36 10.26 -22.22
N ALA A 161 -0.68 9.83 -23.43
CA ALA A 161 -1.95 9.21 -23.73
C ALA A 161 -1.92 7.72 -23.34
N PRO A 162 -2.95 7.17 -22.68
CA PRO A 162 -3.00 5.74 -22.39
C PRO A 162 -3.27 4.93 -23.68
N GLU A 163 -2.56 3.82 -23.84
CA GLU A 163 -2.79 2.87 -24.94
C GLU A 163 -3.79 1.76 -24.58
N LEU A 164 -3.97 1.53 -23.28
CA LEU A 164 -4.86 0.50 -22.72
C LEU A 164 -5.86 1.13 -21.73
N PRO A 165 -7.02 0.51 -21.51
CA PRO A 165 -7.89 0.87 -20.38
C PRO A 165 -7.23 0.45 -19.05
N TYR A 166 -7.65 1.11 -17.96
CA TYR A 166 -7.21 0.76 -16.60
C TYR A 166 -7.68 -0.63 -16.20
N ARG A 167 -6.83 -1.41 -15.56
CA ARG A 167 -7.07 -2.82 -15.25
C ARG A 167 -6.33 -3.27 -14.00
N VAL A 168 -6.71 -4.44 -13.51
CA VAL A 168 -5.84 -5.25 -12.65
C VAL A 168 -5.33 -6.42 -13.46
N TYR A 169 -4.03 -6.66 -13.41
CA TYR A 169 -3.37 -7.76 -14.09
C TYR A 169 -2.85 -8.80 -13.11
N ARG A 170 -2.76 -10.05 -13.59
CA ARG A 170 -2.04 -11.15 -12.97
C ARG A 170 -0.90 -11.56 -13.89
N LEU A 171 0.33 -11.55 -13.36
CA LEU A 171 1.51 -12.06 -14.01
C LEU A 171 1.85 -13.44 -13.44
N ASP A 172 2.02 -14.42 -14.30
CA ASP A 172 2.57 -15.72 -13.96
C ASP A 172 4.10 -15.68 -14.08
N PRO A 173 4.86 -15.77 -12.99
CA PRO A 173 6.31 -15.59 -13.04
C PRO A 173 7.05 -16.78 -13.69
N ALA A 174 6.40 -17.95 -13.78
CA ALA A 174 7.00 -19.14 -14.41
C ALA A 174 6.96 -19.06 -15.93
N THR A 175 5.90 -18.46 -16.49
CA THR A 175 5.68 -18.36 -17.94
C THR A 175 5.89 -16.96 -18.50
N GLY A 176 5.90 -15.93 -17.63
CA GLY A 176 5.87 -14.52 -18.03
C GLY A 176 4.51 -14.08 -18.60
N GLN A 177 3.48 -14.94 -18.54
CA GLN A 177 2.17 -14.64 -19.08
C GLN A 177 1.44 -13.59 -18.24
N LEU A 178 1.05 -12.49 -18.87
CA LEU A 178 0.20 -11.46 -18.30
C LEU A 178 -1.26 -11.72 -18.70
N THR A 179 -2.16 -11.70 -17.71
CA THR A 179 -3.60 -11.90 -17.91
C THR A 179 -4.40 -10.81 -17.21
N ILE A 180 -5.58 -10.47 -17.72
CA ILE A 180 -6.48 -9.52 -17.07
C ILE A 180 -7.18 -10.25 -15.92
N ALA A 181 -6.99 -9.72 -14.70
CA ALA A 181 -7.72 -10.17 -13.53
C ALA A 181 -9.03 -9.39 -13.34
N VAL A 182 -8.99 -8.03 -13.46
CA VAL A 182 -10.16 -7.16 -13.42
C VAL A 182 -10.10 -6.19 -14.60
N GLY A 183 -11.12 -6.19 -15.43
CA GLY A 183 -11.18 -5.37 -16.65
C GLY A 183 -12.22 -4.24 -16.65
N ASP A 184 -13.05 -4.15 -15.62
CA ASP A 184 -14.25 -3.30 -15.58
C ASP A 184 -14.26 -2.27 -14.43
N MET A 185 -13.12 -2.03 -13.78
CA MET A 185 -12.97 -0.96 -12.79
C MET A 185 -12.66 0.38 -13.46
N LYS A 186 -13.14 1.47 -12.85
CA LYS A 186 -12.88 2.82 -13.37
C LYS A 186 -11.45 3.27 -13.10
N ARG A 187 -10.91 2.97 -11.90
CA ARG A 187 -9.55 3.34 -11.50
C ARG A 187 -9.06 2.44 -10.36
N PRO A 188 -8.63 1.21 -10.67
CA PRO A 188 -8.12 0.30 -9.66
C PRO A 188 -6.87 0.90 -8.99
N ASN A 189 -6.78 0.78 -7.66
CA ASN A 189 -5.70 1.32 -6.86
C ASN A 189 -5.15 0.22 -5.93
N GLY A 190 -5.11 0.41 -4.62
CA GLY A 190 -4.62 -0.56 -3.67
C GLY A 190 -5.31 -1.92 -3.80
N LEU A 191 -4.55 -2.97 -3.56
CA LEU A 191 -5.05 -4.35 -3.66
C LEU A 191 -4.39 -5.27 -2.62
N ALA A 192 -5.12 -6.26 -2.14
CA ALA A 192 -4.61 -7.24 -1.19
C ALA A 192 -5.41 -8.55 -1.23
N PHE A 193 -4.77 -9.64 -0.80
CA PHE A 193 -5.47 -10.90 -0.54
C PHE A 193 -5.86 -11.02 0.94
N SER A 194 -6.93 -11.79 1.24
CA SER A 194 -7.18 -12.26 2.60
C SER A 194 -6.04 -13.17 3.08
N PRO A 195 -5.88 -13.40 4.41
CA PRO A 195 -4.80 -14.23 4.93
C PRO A 195 -4.77 -15.68 4.40
N ASP A 196 -5.94 -16.22 4.06
CA ASP A 196 -6.12 -17.56 3.46
C ASP A 196 -6.13 -17.52 1.92
N GLU A 197 -5.93 -16.33 1.33
CA GLU A 197 -5.92 -16.08 -0.12
C GLU A 197 -7.19 -16.49 -0.86
N LYS A 198 -8.32 -16.65 -0.15
CA LYS A 198 -9.61 -16.97 -0.77
C LYS A 198 -10.39 -15.75 -1.24
N LEU A 199 -10.05 -14.57 -0.72
CA LEU A 199 -10.63 -13.30 -1.11
C LEU A 199 -9.54 -12.37 -1.66
N PHE A 200 -9.92 -11.56 -2.65
CA PHE A 200 -9.09 -10.53 -3.23
C PHE A 200 -9.81 -9.19 -3.17
N TYR A 201 -9.18 -8.22 -2.53
CA TYR A 201 -9.71 -6.86 -2.36
C TYR A 201 -9.04 -5.92 -3.34
N VAL A 202 -9.83 -5.03 -3.94
CA VAL A 202 -9.32 -3.96 -4.82
C VAL A 202 -10.08 -2.67 -4.54
N ILE A 203 -9.35 -1.58 -4.38
CA ILE A 203 -9.93 -0.25 -4.23
C ILE A 203 -10.18 0.35 -5.62
N ASP A 204 -11.38 0.89 -5.85
CA ASP A 204 -11.71 1.70 -7.03
C ASP A 204 -11.76 3.18 -6.63
N THR A 205 -10.97 4.03 -7.30
CA THR A 205 -10.83 5.46 -6.98
C THR A 205 -11.23 6.36 -8.15
N PRO A 206 -12.45 6.28 -8.68
CA PRO A 206 -12.85 7.03 -9.87
C PRO A 206 -12.88 8.55 -9.64
N GLY A 207 -13.15 8.99 -8.42
CA GLY A 207 -13.20 10.38 -8.03
C GLY A 207 -13.64 10.56 -6.58
N PRO A 208 -13.63 11.80 -6.06
CA PRO A 208 -14.16 12.10 -4.73
C PRO A 208 -15.63 11.66 -4.60
N GLY A 209 -16.00 11.10 -3.44
CA GLY A 209 -17.37 10.65 -3.15
C GLY A 209 -17.82 9.43 -3.97
N GLN A 210 -16.90 8.71 -4.62
CA GLN A 210 -17.20 7.53 -5.44
C GLN A 210 -16.20 6.39 -5.22
N ARG A 211 -15.39 6.48 -4.16
CA ARG A 211 -14.41 5.44 -3.84
C ARG A 211 -15.08 4.26 -3.18
N THR A 212 -14.71 3.06 -3.60
CA THR A 212 -15.23 1.81 -3.05
C THR A 212 -14.12 0.79 -2.89
N ILE A 213 -14.29 -0.12 -1.94
CA ILE A 213 -13.48 -1.33 -1.85
C ILE A 213 -14.34 -2.47 -2.39
N GLN A 214 -13.85 -3.12 -3.43
CA GLN A 214 -14.48 -4.29 -4.02
C GLN A 214 -13.81 -5.56 -3.50
N VAL A 215 -14.57 -6.63 -3.32
CA VAL A 215 -14.05 -7.95 -2.96
C VAL A 215 -14.50 -8.99 -3.98
N TYR A 216 -13.60 -9.91 -4.27
CA TYR A 216 -13.79 -11.03 -5.20
C TYR A 216 -13.45 -12.34 -4.49
N ASP A 217 -14.11 -13.43 -4.90
CA ASP A 217 -13.68 -14.76 -4.53
C ASP A 217 -12.52 -15.19 -5.44
N VAL A 218 -11.49 -15.79 -4.85
CA VAL A 218 -10.36 -16.36 -5.60
C VAL A 218 -10.75 -17.79 -5.99
N VAL A 219 -10.72 -18.09 -7.29
CA VAL A 219 -11.18 -19.33 -7.88
C VAL A 219 -10.12 -19.97 -8.78
N ASP A 220 -10.43 -21.11 -9.41
CA ASP A 220 -9.56 -21.81 -10.36
C ASP A 220 -8.13 -22.03 -9.81
N ASN A 221 -8.05 -22.60 -8.62
CA ASN A 221 -6.78 -22.85 -7.91
C ASN A 221 -5.93 -21.58 -7.71
N GLY A 222 -6.59 -20.44 -7.49
CA GLY A 222 -5.92 -19.18 -7.20
C GLY A 222 -5.47 -18.38 -8.42
N THR A 223 -5.88 -18.79 -9.62
CA THR A 223 -5.45 -18.12 -10.86
C THR A 223 -6.47 -17.12 -11.41
N LYS A 224 -7.73 -17.17 -10.95
CA LYS A 224 -8.83 -16.28 -11.35
C LYS A 224 -9.60 -15.76 -10.16
N ILE A 225 -10.44 -14.76 -10.42
CA ILE A 225 -11.36 -14.19 -9.43
C ILE A 225 -12.77 -14.16 -10.01
N ALA A 226 -13.78 -14.21 -9.12
CA ALA A 226 -15.20 -14.21 -9.47
C ALA A 226 -16.03 -13.52 -8.37
N ASN A 227 -17.36 -13.47 -8.58
CA ASN A 227 -18.33 -13.03 -7.57
C ASN A 227 -18.01 -11.66 -6.96
N ARG A 228 -17.76 -10.65 -7.84
CA ARG A 228 -17.54 -9.26 -7.41
C ARG A 228 -18.69 -8.76 -6.55
N ARG A 229 -18.34 -8.10 -5.43
CA ARG A 229 -19.29 -7.40 -4.56
C ARG A 229 -18.62 -6.20 -3.91
N GLU A 230 -19.38 -5.20 -3.55
CA GLU A 230 -18.88 -4.09 -2.75
C GLU A 230 -18.62 -4.59 -1.31
N PHE A 231 -17.41 -4.33 -0.82
CA PHE A 231 -17.01 -4.63 0.55
C PHE A 231 -17.26 -3.43 1.47
N SER A 232 -16.98 -2.21 0.99
CA SER A 232 -17.19 -0.97 1.71
C SER A 232 -17.29 0.20 0.74
N SER A 233 -18.15 1.18 1.06
CA SER A 233 -18.27 2.43 0.30
C SER A 233 -17.04 3.33 0.39
N ALA A 234 -16.12 3.06 1.32
CA ALA A 234 -14.96 3.91 1.57
C ALA A 234 -15.28 5.40 1.80
N GLU A 235 -16.40 5.67 2.48
CA GLU A 235 -16.90 7.01 2.82
C GLU A 235 -17.09 7.16 4.35
N PRO A 236 -16.97 8.37 4.92
CA PRO A 236 -16.48 9.62 4.32
C PRO A 236 -14.98 9.59 4.08
N GLY A 237 -14.50 10.36 3.10
CA GLY A 237 -13.10 10.37 2.67
C GLY A 237 -12.82 9.35 1.58
N GLY A 238 -11.75 8.60 1.65
CA GLY A 238 -11.47 7.56 0.67
C GLY A 238 -10.18 6.80 0.87
N SER A 239 -10.25 5.49 0.63
CA SER A 239 -9.11 4.58 0.66
C SER A 239 -8.21 4.75 -0.58
N ASP A 240 -6.92 4.44 -0.42
CA ASP A 240 -5.90 4.48 -1.49
C ASP A 240 -5.14 3.15 -1.55
N GLY A 241 -4.17 2.89 -0.68
CA GLY A 241 -3.52 1.60 -0.50
C GLY A 241 -4.02 0.87 0.75
N LEU A 242 -3.84 -0.44 0.82
CA LEU A 242 -4.28 -1.24 1.96
C LEU A 242 -3.39 -2.47 2.21
N ARG A 243 -3.43 -2.96 3.45
CA ARG A 243 -2.88 -4.28 3.84
C ARG A 243 -3.85 -4.99 4.78
N VAL A 244 -3.70 -6.30 4.89
CA VAL A 244 -4.59 -7.15 5.69
C VAL A 244 -3.80 -7.73 6.88
N ASP A 245 -4.42 -7.77 8.07
CA ASP A 245 -3.85 -8.46 9.22
C ASP A 245 -4.24 -9.96 9.25
N VAL A 246 -3.62 -10.72 10.15
CA VAL A 246 -3.87 -12.19 10.27
C VAL A 246 -5.31 -12.53 10.66
N GLN A 247 -6.09 -11.58 11.18
CA GLN A 247 -7.49 -11.75 11.54
C GLN A 247 -8.43 -11.39 10.38
N GLY A 248 -7.89 -10.88 9.25
CA GLY A 248 -8.63 -10.48 8.07
C GLY A 248 -9.16 -9.03 8.12
N ASN A 249 -8.72 -8.21 9.09
CA ASN A 249 -9.07 -6.79 9.06
C ASN A 249 -8.24 -6.07 8.00
N LEU A 250 -8.88 -5.14 7.28
CA LEU A 250 -8.22 -4.30 6.28
C LEU A 250 -7.74 -3.01 6.95
N TRP A 251 -6.45 -2.73 6.84
CA TRP A 251 -5.82 -1.49 7.28
C TRP A 251 -5.57 -0.64 6.05
N CYS A 252 -6.33 0.44 5.92
CA CYS A 252 -6.44 1.23 4.70
C CYS A 252 -5.84 2.62 4.90
N GLY A 253 -4.90 3.02 4.05
CA GLY A 253 -4.52 4.42 3.91
C GLY A 253 -5.74 5.25 3.51
N TRP A 254 -5.94 6.41 4.16
CA TRP A 254 -7.17 7.18 4.03
C TRP A 254 -6.90 8.66 3.85
N SER A 255 -7.75 9.30 3.04
CA SER A 255 -7.69 10.73 2.76
C SER A 255 -9.09 11.32 2.64
N GLY A 256 -9.31 12.52 3.18
CA GLY A 256 -10.59 13.20 3.13
C GLY A 256 -10.54 14.60 3.76
N GLY A 257 -9.34 15.03 4.18
CA GLY A 257 -9.10 16.27 4.91
C GLY A 257 -8.82 16.03 6.39
N GLU A 258 -8.64 17.09 7.14
CA GLU A 258 -8.14 17.09 8.53
C GLU A 258 -8.88 16.11 9.47
N ALA A 259 -10.19 15.96 9.29
CA ALA A 259 -11.00 15.06 10.12
C ALA A 259 -10.99 13.58 9.66
N GLU A 260 -10.41 13.29 8.50
CA GLU A 260 -10.50 11.99 7.85
C GLU A 260 -9.12 11.36 7.54
N ASP A 261 -8.08 12.20 7.46
CA ASP A 261 -6.75 11.77 7.04
C ASP A 261 -6.10 10.81 8.05
N GLY A 262 -5.48 9.75 7.55
CA GLY A 262 -4.78 8.76 8.36
C GLY A 262 -5.00 7.32 7.91
N VAL A 263 -5.32 6.43 8.82
CA VAL A 263 -5.60 5.02 8.55
C VAL A 263 -6.97 4.65 9.09
N VAL A 264 -7.76 3.94 8.29
CA VAL A 264 -9.02 3.33 8.69
C VAL A 264 -8.85 1.82 8.77
N VAL A 265 -9.42 1.21 9.80
CA VAL A 265 -9.44 -0.25 9.96
C VAL A 265 -10.86 -0.76 9.77
N LEU A 266 -11.02 -1.66 8.80
CA LEU A 266 -12.28 -2.32 8.48
C LEU A 266 -12.23 -3.78 8.94
N ALA A 267 -13.24 -4.23 9.66
CA ALA A 267 -13.38 -5.64 10.02
C ALA A 267 -13.74 -6.50 8.79
N PRO A 268 -13.63 -7.84 8.86
CA PRO A 268 -13.96 -8.75 7.75
C PRO A 268 -15.40 -8.63 7.20
N ASP A 269 -16.31 -8.01 7.96
CA ASP A 269 -17.67 -7.72 7.53
C ASP A 269 -17.81 -6.34 6.81
N GLY A 270 -16.70 -5.63 6.58
CA GLY A 270 -16.68 -4.31 5.94
C GLY A 270 -16.96 -3.14 6.87
N LYS A 271 -17.26 -3.38 8.15
CA LYS A 271 -17.55 -2.31 9.12
C LYS A 271 -16.26 -1.60 9.54
N MET A 272 -16.29 -0.28 9.55
CA MET A 272 -15.22 0.55 10.13
C MET A 272 -15.18 0.35 11.65
N ILE A 273 -14.05 -0.11 12.19
CA ILE A 273 -13.90 -0.43 13.60
C ILE A 273 -12.94 0.50 14.34
N GLY A 274 -12.04 1.15 13.63
CA GLY A 274 -11.07 2.07 14.24
C GLY A 274 -10.39 2.98 13.23
N ARG A 275 -9.73 4.02 13.78
CA ARG A 275 -8.95 5.00 13.01
C ARG A 275 -7.66 5.36 13.73
N ILE A 276 -6.63 5.64 12.93
CA ILE A 276 -5.40 6.28 13.36
C ILE A 276 -5.31 7.60 12.60
N MET A 277 -5.49 8.71 13.33
CA MET A 277 -5.51 10.05 12.76
C MET A 277 -4.09 10.53 12.48
N LEU A 278 -3.85 11.06 11.28
CA LEU A 278 -2.60 11.70 10.88
C LEU A 278 -2.85 13.18 10.54
N PRO A 279 -1.82 14.04 10.63
CA PRO A 279 -1.93 15.44 10.25
C PRO A 279 -1.92 15.65 8.73
N GLU A 280 -1.79 14.58 7.96
CA GLU A 280 -1.75 14.56 6.50
C GLU A 280 -2.34 13.25 5.98
N ARG A 281 -2.80 13.25 4.73
CA ARG A 281 -3.38 12.07 4.11
C ARG A 281 -2.40 10.90 4.12
N CYS A 282 -2.89 9.71 4.39
CA CYS A 282 -2.13 8.47 4.25
C CYS A 282 -2.47 7.80 2.92
N ALA A 283 -1.47 7.59 2.07
CA ALA A 283 -1.67 6.96 0.78
C ALA A 283 -1.62 5.43 0.89
N ASN A 284 -0.66 4.88 1.64
CA ASN A 284 -0.49 3.43 1.72
C ASN A 284 0.10 3.00 3.08
N VAL A 285 0.00 1.72 3.38
CA VAL A 285 0.49 1.15 4.64
C VAL A 285 1.21 -0.17 4.40
N CYS A 286 2.11 -0.55 5.32
CA CYS A 286 2.59 -1.93 5.41
C CYS A 286 2.85 -2.31 6.87
N PHE A 287 2.81 -3.61 7.15
CA PHE A 287 3.24 -4.17 8.42
C PHE A 287 4.70 -4.58 8.36
N GLY A 288 5.44 -4.30 9.43
CA GLY A 288 6.83 -4.69 9.57
C GLY A 288 7.26 -4.88 11.02
N GLY A 289 8.56 -4.76 11.26
CA GLY A 289 9.16 -5.15 12.54
C GLY A 289 9.30 -6.67 12.68
N VAL A 290 10.02 -7.10 13.73
CA VAL A 290 10.34 -8.51 13.97
C VAL A 290 9.10 -9.40 14.09
N LYS A 291 8.02 -8.86 14.70
CA LYS A 291 6.75 -9.58 14.92
C LYS A 291 5.68 -9.23 13.90
N ARG A 292 5.99 -8.44 12.86
CA ARG A 292 5.01 -7.90 11.89
C ARG A 292 3.84 -7.16 12.55
N ASN A 293 4.11 -6.49 13.65
CA ASN A 293 3.15 -5.73 14.44
C ASN A 293 3.53 -4.24 14.56
N ARG A 294 4.41 -3.77 13.70
CA ARG A 294 4.71 -2.35 13.52
C ARG A 294 4.08 -1.90 12.20
N LEU A 295 3.04 -1.09 12.31
CA LEU A 295 2.38 -0.50 11.16
C LEU A 295 3.21 0.69 10.68
N PHE A 296 3.59 0.70 9.41
CA PHE A 296 4.20 1.84 8.72
C PHE A 296 3.16 2.47 7.80
N MET A 297 3.11 3.79 7.80
CA MET A 297 2.11 4.60 7.10
C MET A 297 2.83 5.62 6.22
N ALA A 298 2.71 5.44 4.89
CA ALA A 298 3.24 6.36 3.90
C ALA A 298 2.22 7.49 3.69
N ALA A 299 2.54 8.65 4.25
CA ALA A 299 1.69 9.83 4.15
C ALA A 299 2.24 10.85 3.14
N GLY A 300 1.66 12.03 3.07
CA GLY A 300 2.05 13.07 2.09
C GLY A 300 3.55 13.35 2.10
N GLN A 301 4.06 13.90 3.21
CA GLN A 301 5.47 14.30 3.32
C GLN A 301 6.29 13.44 4.28
N SER A 302 5.62 12.59 5.08
CA SER A 302 6.25 11.86 6.17
C SER A 302 5.90 10.36 6.12
N ILE A 303 6.77 9.57 6.74
CA ILE A 303 6.49 8.18 7.10
C ILE A 303 6.25 8.13 8.60
N TYR A 304 5.10 7.60 8.97
CA TYR A 304 4.75 7.35 10.36
C TYR A 304 4.87 5.88 10.70
N SER A 305 5.04 5.57 11.98
CA SER A 305 4.95 4.21 12.48
C SER A 305 4.15 4.15 13.79
N LEU A 306 3.53 3.00 14.01
CA LEU A 306 2.82 2.69 15.25
C LEU A 306 2.98 1.22 15.57
N TYR A 307 3.42 0.89 16.78
CA TYR A 307 3.31 -0.48 17.28
C TYR A 307 1.86 -0.80 17.61
N VAL A 308 1.37 -1.91 17.10
CA VAL A 308 0.02 -2.42 17.32
C VAL A 308 0.08 -3.86 17.85
N GLU A 309 -1.04 -4.39 18.36
CA GLU A 309 -1.14 -5.80 18.74
C GLU A 309 -1.46 -6.68 17.53
N ALA A 310 -2.13 -6.13 16.53
CA ALA A 310 -2.39 -6.82 15.27
C ALA A 310 -1.10 -7.19 14.55
N GLN A 311 -1.08 -8.35 13.91
CA GLN A 311 0.03 -8.79 13.05
C GLN A 311 -0.38 -8.77 11.59
N GLY A 312 0.46 -8.21 10.72
CA GLY A 312 0.22 -8.25 9.27
C GLY A 312 0.21 -9.68 8.73
N ALA A 313 -0.66 -9.94 7.77
CA ALA A 313 -0.64 -11.20 7.03
C ALA A 313 0.67 -11.38 6.24
N VAL A 314 1.05 -12.62 5.97
CA VAL A 314 2.23 -12.92 5.14
C VAL A 314 1.89 -12.63 3.68
N GLY A 315 2.71 -11.82 3.02
CA GLY A 315 2.56 -11.53 1.59
C GLY A 315 1.85 -10.22 1.26
N GLY A 316 1.56 -9.39 2.27
CA GLY A 316 1.03 -8.04 2.10
C GLY A 316 2.08 -6.97 2.34
#